data_31050507e8bb2f7cf8f36c45be7204dc
#
_entry.id   31050507e8bb2f7cf8f36c45be7204dc
#
_cell.length_a   1.000
_cell.length_b   1.000
_cell.length_c   1.000
_cell.angle_alpha   90.00
_cell.angle_beta   90.00
_cell.angle_gamma   90.00
#
_symmetry.space_group_name_H-M   'P 1'
#
loop_
_entity.id
_entity.type
_entity.pdbx_description
1 polymer ?
#
loop_
_entity_poly.entity_id
_entity_poly.type
_entity_poly.pdbx_seq_one_letter_code
_entity_poly.pdbx_strand_id
1 'polypeptide(L)'
;TRTQRTITFNRRNILDAADKLFCKNGVEKTTMEQLAAEAGYSKPTLYGYFKDKDEVYFALVLEFMEKIVVKVDKAIDEKTAFSDTFTKICQDVFRLATRYPLYFEGLIGTINVNIKADDTPQIYKDIYRLGEVLNEKLLNILGQGIDEGIINVTLDKLAILLFVWGSVAGIIRMINHKKDYLKMLQLNEKDFSAFCFERLLCACK
;
A
#
# COMPACT_ATOMS: atom_id res chain seq x y z
N THR A 1 -8.25 22.24 -18.63
CA THR A 1 -9.23 22.34 -19.76
C THR A 1 -10.46 21.47 -19.50
N ARG A 2 -11.59 21.73 -20.20
CA ARG A 2 -12.83 20.92 -20.09
C ARG A 2 -12.56 19.45 -20.43
N THR A 3 -11.77 19.18 -21.44
CA THR A 3 -11.35 17.85 -21.87
C THR A 3 -10.60 17.11 -20.74
N GLN A 4 -9.64 17.76 -20.05
CA GLN A 4 -8.90 17.15 -18.97
C GLN A 4 -9.80 16.77 -17.78
N ARG A 5 -10.76 17.63 -17.43
CA ARG A 5 -11.74 17.34 -16.37
C ARG A 5 -12.60 16.12 -16.71
N THR A 6 -13.03 15.99 -17.98
CA THR A 6 -13.79 14.85 -18.44
C THR A 6 -12.98 13.55 -18.37
N ILE A 7 -11.70 13.58 -18.79
CA ILE A 7 -10.80 12.42 -18.71
C ILE A 7 -10.64 11.98 -17.25
N THR A 8 -10.32 12.91 -16.34
CA THR A 8 -10.15 12.61 -14.92
C THR A 8 -11.45 12.05 -14.30
N PHE A 9 -12.61 12.63 -14.63
CA PHE A 9 -13.90 12.16 -14.15
C PHE A 9 -14.21 10.74 -14.62
N ASN A 10 -14.05 10.48 -15.91
CA ASN A 10 -14.31 9.16 -16.49
C ASN A 10 -13.36 8.10 -15.91
N ARG A 11 -12.07 8.44 -15.78
CA ARG A 11 -11.09 7.56 -15.16
C ARG A 11 -11.49 7.21 -13.72
N ARG A 12 -11.97 8.20 -12.94
CA ARG A 12 -12.44 7.96 -11.57
C ARG A 12 -13.64 7.02 -11.54
N ASN A 13 -14.64 7.23 -12.41
CA ASN A 13 -15.82 6.35 -12.48
C ASN A 13 -15.43 4.89 -12.79
N ILE A 14 -14.46 4.69 -13.69
CA ILE A 14 -13.96 3.35 -14.01
C ILE A 14 -13.29 2.72 -12.79
N LEU A 15 -12.45 3.45 -12.06
CA LEU A 15 -11.78 2.95 -10.86
C LEU A 15 -12.77 2.65 -9.72
N ASP A 16 -13.82 3.46 -9.55
CA ASP A 16 -14.87 3.22 -8.55
C ASP A 16 -15.69 1.96 -8.87
N ALA A 17 -15.98 1.72 -10.15
CA ALA A 17 -16.64 0.50 -10.62
C ALA A 17 -15.74 -0.72 -10.43
N ALA A 18 -14.44 -0.57 -10.72
CA ALA A 18 -13.45 -1.62 -10.54
C ALA A 18 -13.27 -2.00 -9.07
N ASP A 19 -13.17 -1.02 -8.15
CA ASP A 19 -13.08 -1.27 -6.72
C ASP A 19 -14.24 -2.14 -6.22
N LYS A 20 -15.48 -1.81 -6.60
CA LYS A 20 -16.67 -2.60 -6.26
C LYS A 20 -16.59 -4.03 -6.76
N LEU A 21 -16.24 -4.22 -8.04
CA LEU A 21 -16.21 -5.55 -8.65
C LEU A 21 -15.04 -6.38 -8.12
N PHE A 22 -13.87 -5.80 -7.96
CA PHE A 22 -12.70 -6.50 -7.42
C PHE A 22 -12.92 -6.92 -5.96
N CYS A 23 -13.51 -6.06 -5.15
CA CYS A 23 -13.86 -6.41 -3.75
C CYS A 23 -14.93 -7.51 -3.69
N LYS A 24 -15.88 -7.56 -4.63
CA LYS A 24 -16.96 -8.53 -4.65
C LYS A 24 -16.54 -9.88 -5.22
N ASN A 25 -15.86 -9.88 -6.36
CA ASN A 25 -15.61 -11.06 -7.18
C ASN A 25 -14.15 -11.53 -7.14
N GLY A 26 -13.23 -10.67 -6.67
CA GLY A 26 -11.80 -10.82 -6.84
C GLY A 26 -11.32 -10.33 -8.21
N VAL A 27 -10.04 -9.98 -8.32
CA VAL A 27 -9.42 -9.47 -9.57
C VAL A 27 -9.47 -10.52 -10.67
N GLU A 28 -9.10 -11.77 -10.35
CA GLU A 28 -9.03 -12.87 -11.33
C GLU A 28 -10.35 -13.14 -12.04
N LYS A 29 -11.46 -13.10 -11.30
CA LYS A 29 -12.80 -13.40 -11.82
C LYS A 29 -13.50 -12.22 -12.48
N THR A 30 -12.91 -11.04 -12.45
CA THR A 30 -13.48 -9.84 -13.07
C THR A 30 -12.93 -9.67 -14.48
N THR A 31 -13.80 -9.30 -15.43
CA THR A 31 -13.42 -9.06 -16.84
C THR A 31 -13.54 -7.59 -17.22
N MET A 32 -12.86 -7.19 -18.29
CA MET A 32 -12.96 -5.83 -18.83
C MET A 32 -14.39 -5.48 -19.29
N GLU A 33 -15.15 -6.48 -19.76
CA GLU A 33 -16.57 -6.30 -20.12
C GLU A 33 -17.42 -5.95 -18.89
N GLN A 34 -17.21 -6.65 -17.79
CA GLN A 34 -17.92 -6.37 -16.53
C GLN A 34 -17.55 -5.00 -15.98
N LEU A 35 -16.27 -4.61 -16.06
CA LEU A 35 -15.81 -3.28 -15.66
C LEU A 35 -16.46 -2.18 -16.51
N ALA A 36 -16.51 -2.36 -17.83
CA ALA A 36 -17.15 -1.40 -18.72
C ALA A 36 -18.66 -1.26 -18.43
N ALA A 37 -19.36 -2.38 -18.27
CA ALA A 37 -20.78 -2.39 -17.94
C ALA A 37 -21.07 -1.71 -16.59
N GLU A 38 -20.32 -2.03 -15.54
CA GLU A 38 -20.48 -1.44 -14.20
C GLU A 38 -20.19 0.07 -14.20
N ALA A 39 -19.17 0.51 -14.98
CA ALA A 39 -18.82 1.92 -15.11
C ALA A 39 -19.76 2.71 -16.04
N GLY A 40 -20.67 2.03 -16.76
CA GLY A 40 -21.59 2.67 -17.72
C GLY A 40 -20.90 3.09 -19.03
N TYR A 41 -19.81 2.44 -19.42
CA TYR A 41 -19.08 2.72 -20.66
C TYR A 41 -19.10 1.54 -21.63
N SER A 42 -18.85 1.84 -22.93
CA SER A 42 -18.59 0.80 -23.91
C SER A 42 -17.19 0.19 -23.69
N LYS A 43 -17.01 -1.07 -24.09
CA LYS A 43 -15.70 -1.75 -24.03
C LYS A 43 -14.59 -0.96 -24.77
N PRO A 44 -14.79 -0.43 -25.99
CA PRO A 44 -13.80 0.44 -26.63
C PRO A 44 -13.45 1.69 -25.83
N THR A 45 -14.44 2.30 -25.17
CA THR A 45 -14.20 3.46 -24.28
C THR A 45 -13.29 3.09 -23.13
N LEU A 46 -13.54 1.94 -22.47
CA LEU A 46 -12.71 1.47 -21.36
C LEU A 46 -11.25 1.23 -21.79
N TYR A 47 -11.05 0.59 -22.95
CA TYR A 47 -9.71 0.36 -23.51
C TYR A 47 -8.99 1.65 -23.92
N GLY A 48 -9.70 2.76 -24.09
CA GLY A 48 -9.12 4.09 -24.27
C GLY A 48 -8.49 4.67 -22.97
N TYR A 49 -8.86 4.14 -21.79
CA TYR A 49 -8.35 4.56 -20.50
C TYR A 49 -7.35 3.59 -19.89
N PHE A 50 -7.54 2.29 -20.10
CA PHE A 50 -6.71 1.22 -19.50
C PHE A 50 -6.50 0.10 -20.54
N LYS A 51 -5.26 -0.32 -20.68
CA LYS A 51 -4.86 -1.36 -21.62
C LYS A 51 -5.50 -2.72 -21.29
N ASP A 52 -5.55 -3.04 -20.01
CA ASP A 52 -6.03 -4.32 -19.49
C ASP A 52 -6.53 -4.18 -18.04
N LYS A 53 -6.99 -5.28 -17.48
CA LYS A 53 -7.49 -5.39 -16.12
C LYS A 53 -6.40 -5.13 -15.07
N ASP A 54 -5.20 -5.56 -15.36
CA ASP A 54 -4.07 -5.42 -14.44
C ASP A 54 -3.69 -3.93 -14.29
N GLU A 55 -3.71 -3.17 -15.38
CA GLU A 55 -3.51 -1.72 -15.33
C GLU A 55 -4.59 -1.02 -14.48
N VAL A 56 -5.85 -1.45 -14.55
CA VAL A 56 -6.93 -0.93 -13.67
C VAL A 56 -6.65 -1.29 -12.22
N TYR A 57 -6.27 -2.53 -11.93
CA TYR A 57 -5.97 -2.99 -10.58
C TYR A 57 -4.78 -2.25 -9.97
N PHE A 58 -3.68 -2.12 -10.72
CA PHE A 58 -2.50 -1.43 -10.23
C PHE A 58 -2.70 0.09 -10.11
N ALA A 59 -3.65 0.68 -10.83
CA ALA A 59 -4.07 2.06 -10.57
C ALA A 59 -4.70 2.21 -9.18
N LEU A 60 -5.49 1.24 -8.71
CA LEU A 60 -6.03 1.23 -7.35
C LEU A 60 -4.97 0.91 -6.29
N VAL A 61 -3.99 0.07 -6.61
CA VAL A 61 -2.81 -0.17 -5.76
C VAL A 61 -1.99 1.12 -5.59
N LEU A 62 -1.79 1.88 -6.68
CA LEU A 62 -1.10 3.17 -6.62
C LEU A 62 -1.84 4.16 -5.71
N GLU A 63 -3.17 4.29 -5.83
CA GLU A 63 -3.97 5.14 -4.94
C GLU A 63 -3.89 4.69 -3.47
N PHE A 64 -3.78 3.39 -3.23
CA PHE A 64 -3.55 2.86 -1.89
C PHE A 64 -2.17 3.26 -1.34
N MET A 65 -1.12 3.17 -2.16
CA MET A 65 0.23 3.63 -1.79
C MET A 65 0.26 5.14 -1.49
N GLU A 66 -0.44 5.96 -2.29
CA GLU A 66 -0.57 7.40 -2.04
C GLU A 66 -1.18 7.67 -0.66
N LYS A 67 -2.20 6.89 -0.24
CA LYS A 67 -2.78 7.00 1.11
C LYS A 67 -1.76 6.68 2.20
N ILE A 68 -0.87 5.70 1.97
CA ILE A 68 0.23 5.38 2.92
C ILE A 68 1.20 6.57 3.00
N VAL A 69 1.65 7.11 1.86
CA VAL A 69 2.56 8.26 1.82
C VAL A 69 1.99 9.45 2.59
N VAL A 70 0.71 9.79 2.38
CA VAL A 70 0.02 10.86 3.12
C VAL A 70 0.04 10.62 4.64
N LYS A 71 -0.08 9.36 5.09
CA LYS A 71 0.01 9.03 6.52
C LYS A 71 1.41 9.16 7.07
N VAL A 72 2.41 8.74 6.29
CA VAL A 72 3.83 8.88 6.65
C VAL A 72 4.19 10.37 6.74
N ASP A 73 3.82 11.18 5.75
CA ASP A 73 4.07 12.63 5.76
C ASP A 73 3.46 13.29 7.00
N LYS A 74 2.21 12.97 7.31
CA LYS A 74 1.54 13.49 8.50
C LYS A 74 2.26 13.10 9.80
N ALA A 75 2.77 11.87 9.89
CA ALA A 75 3.51 11.43 11.06
C ALA A 75 4.86 12.16 11.22
N ILE A 76 5.54 12.46 10.10
CA ILE A 76 6.77 13.24 10.07
C ILE A 76 6.52 14.71 10.49
N ASP A 77 5.45 15.32 10.00
CA ASP A 77 5.10 16.72 10.27
C ASP A 77 4.78 16.98 11.74
N GLU A 78 4.37 15.97 12.49
CA GLU A 78 4.10 16.06 13.94
C GLU A 78 5.37 16.27 14.78
N LYS A 79 6.56 16.03 14.21
CA LYS A 79 7.89 16.22 14.86
C LYS A 79 7.98 15.60 16.25
N THR A 80 7.42 14.41 16.39
CA THR A 80 7.47 13.63 17.64
C THR A 80 8.74 12.80 17.69
N ALA A 81 9.03 12.21 18.86
CA ALA A 81 10.13 11.26 19.01
C ALA A 81 9.99 10.07 18.06
N PHE A 82 11.12 9.48 17.65
CA PHE A 82 11.13 8.34 16.72
C PHE A 82 10.16 7.22 17.09
N SER A 83 10.13 6.82 18.39
CA SER A 83 9.26 5.74 18.85
C SER A 83 7.77 6.01 18.61
N ASP A 84 7.32 7.26 18.79
CA ASP A 84 5.94 7.66 18.56
C ASP A 84 5.62 7.70 17.06
N THR A 85 6.54 8.28 16.27
CA THR A 85 6.43 8.33 14.80
C THR A 85 6.36 6.92 14.21
N PHE A 86 7.26 6.02 14.62
CA PHE A 86 7.29 4.62 14.20
C PHE A 86 5.97 3.90 14.52
N THR A 87 5.55 3.98 15.78
CA THR A 87 4.31 3.35 16.25
C THR A 87 3.10 3.86 15.47
N LYS A 88 3.01 5.16 15.25
CA LYS A 88 1.94 5.80 14.49
C LYS A 88 1.89 5.32 13.04
N ILE A 89 3.03 5.27 12.37
CA ILE A 89 3.11 4.78 10.98
C ILE A 89 2.67 3.32 10.90
N CYS A 90 3.18 2.44 11.77
CA CYS A 90 2.78 1.04 11.80
C CYS A 90 1.26 0.87 12.00
N GLN A 91 0.68 1.62 12.93
CA GLN A 91 -0.77 1.60 13.19
C GLN A 91 -1.58 2.16 12.01
N ASP A 92 -1.11 3.23 11.34
CA ASP A 92 -1.80 3.80 10.17
C ASP A 92 -1.76 2.84 8.98
N VAL A 93 -0.61 2.21 8.71
CA VAL A 93 -0.47 1.18 7.68
C VAL A 93 -1.37 -0.02 7.99
N PHE A 94 -1.40 -0.49 9.23
CA PHE A 94 -2.29 -1.57 9.67
C PHE A 94 -3.77 -1.23 9.41
N ARG A 95 -4.22 -0.03 9.80
CA ARG A 95 -5.62 0.42 9.57
C ARG A 95 -5.96 0.47 8.08
N LEU A 96 -5.06 1.00 7.26
CA LEU A 96 -5.25 1.05 5.80
C LEU A 96 -5.29 -0.35 5.19
N ALA A 97 -4.35 -1.22 5.55
CA ALA A 97 -4.27 -2.59 5.05
C ALA A 97 -5.46 -3.46 5.48
N THR A 98 -6.01 -3.23 6.68
CA THR A 98 -7.23 -3.91 7.14
C THR A 98 -8.47 -3.42 6.39
N ARG A 99 -8.51 -2.13 6.04
CA ARG A 99 -9.62 -1.55 5.26
C ARG A 99 -9.56 -1.91 3.78
N TYR A 100 -8.35 -2.05 3.23
CA TYR A 100 -8.09 -2.28 1.81
C TYR A 100 -7.17 -3.50 1.59
N PRO A 101 -7.55 -4.69 2.09
CA PRO A 101 -6.66 -5.87 2.11
C PRO A 101 -6.23 -6.29 0.70
N LEU A 102 -7.11 -6.16 -0.30
CA LEU A 102 -6.83 -6.50 -1.69
C LEU A 102 -5.67 -5.67 -2.26
N TYR A 103 -5.65 -4.36 -2.00
CA TYR A 103 -4.60 -3.47 -2.50
C TYR A 103 -3.31 -3.57 -1.68
N PHE A 104 -3.42 -3.90 -0.40
CA PHE A 104 -2.25 -4.23 0.40
C PHE A 104 -1.54 -5.48 -0.13
N GLU A 105 -2.28 -6.55 -0.47
CA GLU A 105 -1.71 -7.74 -1.12
C GLU A 105 -1.06 -7.39 -2.47
N GLY A 106 -1.63 -6.49 -3.26
CA GLY A 106 -1.05 -5.99 -4.49
C GLY A 106 0.26 -5.22 -4.28
N LEU A 107 0.33 -4.43 -3.20
CA LEU A 107 1.53 -3.67 -2.85
C LEU A 107 2.69 -4.57 -2.42
N ILE A 108 2.43 -5.60 -1.62
CA ILE A 108 3.47 -6.52 -1.13
C ILE A 108 3.76 -7.69 -2.07
N GLY A 109 2.94 -7.84 -3.12
CA GLY A 109 3.10 -8.86 -4.15
C GLY A 109 4.23 -8.56 -5.12
N THR A 110 4.56 -9.54 -5.96
CA THR A 110 5.56 -9.39 -7.00
C THR A 110 4.97 -8.74 -8.24
N ILE A 111 5.57 -7.65 -8.72
CA ILE A 111 5.26 -7.03 -10.00
C ILE A 111 6.30 -7.51 -11.02
N ASN A 112 5.91 -8.44 -11.89
CA ASN A 112 6.79 -9.02 -12.91
C ASN A 112 6.84 -8.12 -14.16
N VAL A 113 7.45 -6.95 -14.04
CA VAL A 113 7.68 -6.04 -15.18
C VAL A 113 9.11 -5.54 -15.19
N ASN A 114 9.66 -5.36 -16.38
CA ASN A 114 10.95 -4.70 -16.53
C ASN A 114 10.74 -3.17 -16.55
N ILE A 115 10.90 -2.51 -15.38
CA ILE A 115 10.70 -1.07 -15.22
C ILE A 115 11.54 -0.22 -16.20
N LYS A 116 12.66 -0.76 -16.69
CA LYS A 116 13.56 -0.07 -17.62
C LYS A 116 13.18 -0.23 -19.08
N ALA A 117 12.21 -1.10 -19.41
CA ALA A 117 11.76 -1.28 -20.77
C ALA A 117 10.87 -0.07 -21.20
N ASP A 118 11.05 0.34 -22.46
CA ASP A 118 10.33 1.52 -23.00
C ASP A 118 8.81 1.27 -23.09
N ASP A 119 8.40 0.05 -23.36
CA ASP A 119 7.01 -0.39 -23.51
C ASP A 119 6.32 -0.71 -22.18
N THR A 120 7.02 -0.58 -21.04
CA THR A 120 6.40 -0.76 -19.72
C THR A 120 5.31 0.28 -19.47
N PRO A 121 4.08 -0.14 -19.14
CA PRO A 121 2.99 0.78 -18.86
C PRO A 121 3.34 1.77 -17.74
N GLN A 122 2.90 3.02 -17.91
CA GLN A 122 3.25 4.12 -17.02
C GLN A 122 2.89 3.84 -15.56
N ILE A 123 1.79 3.12 -15.32
CA ILE A 123 1.33 2.78 -13.97
C ILE A 123 2.39 2.06 -13.14
N TYR A 124 3.15 1.13 -13.73
CA TYR A 124 4.21 0.40 -13.01
C TYR A 124 5.40 1.31 -12.70
N LYS A 125 5.74 2.23 -13.64
CA LYS A 125 6.77 3.24 -13.41
C LYS A 125 6.39 4.20 -12.28
N ASP A 126 5.11 4.55 -12.18
CA ASP A 126 4.58 5.42 -11.13
C ASP A 126 4.58 4.71 -9.75
N ILE A 127 4.20 3.44 -9.69
CA ILE A 127 4.30 2.62 -8.47
C ILE A 127 5.74 2.53 -8.00
N TYR A 128 6.68 2.22 -8.90
CA TYR A 128 8.10 2.15 -8.56
C TYR A 128 8.61 3.49 -8.01
N ARG A 129 8.33 4.60 -8.71
CA ARG A 129 8.75 5.94 -8.28
C ARG A 129 8.17 6.29 -6.91
N LEU A 130 6.89 5.99 -6.67
CA LEU A 130 6.28 6.25 -5.37
C LEU A 130 6.88 5.37 -4.27
N GLY A 131 7.27 4.12 -4.60
CA GLY A 131 8.02 3.24 -3.71
C GLY A 131 9.36 3.82 -3.28
N GLU A 132 10.12 4.39 -4.22
CA GLU A 132 11.40 5.07 -3.90
C GLU A 132 11.19 6.29 -3.00
N VAL A 133 10.17 7.11 -3.27
CA VAL A 133 9.80 8.24 -2.41
C VAL A 133 9.44 7.77 -0.99
N LEU A 134 8.68 6.69 -0.87
CA LEU A 134 8.31 6.12 0.43
C LEU A 134 9.55 5.58 1.17
N ASN A 135 10.43 4.85 0.47
CA ASN A 135 11.67 4.34 1.03
C ASN A 135 12.56 5.47 1.57
N GLU A 136 12.74 6.55 0.81
CA GLU A 136 13.52 7.71 1.24
C GLU A 136 12.96 8.31 2.54
N LYS A 137 11.64 8.51 2.63
CA LYS A 137 10.98 9.03 3.84
C LYS A 137 11.20 8.11 5.04
N LEU A 138 11.05 6.81 4.86
CA LEU A 138 11.23 5.82 5.93
C LEU A 138 12.70 5.71 6.37
N LEU A 139 13.66 5.82 5.44
CA LEU A 139 15.09 5.88 5.77
C LEU A 139 15.45 7.12 6.60
N ASN A 140 14.82 8.27 6.32
CA ASN A 140 15.00 9.49 7.11
C ASN A 140 14.46 9.31 8.55
N ILE A 141 13.30 8.66 8.70
CA ILE A 141 12.75 8.33 10.02
C ILE A 141 13.67 7.37 10.79
N LEU A 142 14.18 6.33 10.12
CA LEU A 142 15.17 5.43 10.76
C LEU A 142 16.44 6.18 11.14
N GLY A 143 16.89 7.17 10.35
CA GLY A 143 17.98 8.06 10.69
C GLY A 143 17.73 8.80 12.02
N GLN A 144 16.55 9.35 12.21
CA GLN A 144 16.15 9.97 13.48
C GLN A 144 16.25 8.98 14.64
N GLY A 145 15.79 7.73 14.48
CA GLY A 145 15.89 6.70 15.51
C GLY A 145 17.34 6.34 15.89
N ILE A 146 18.25 6.45 14.93
CA ILE A 146 19.70 6.28 15.16
C ILE A 146 20.26 7.48 15.95
N ASP A 147 19.93 8.69 15.54
CA ASP A 147 20.39 9.92 16.18
C ASP A 147 19.87 10.05 17.62
N GLU A 148 18.67 9.54 17.89
CA GLU A 148 18.09 9.44 19.25
C GLU A 148 18.68 8.28 20.06
N GLY A 149 19.56 7.43 19.49
CA GLY A 149 20.17 6.27 20.17
C GLY A 149 19.20 5.12 20.45
N ILE A 150 18.05 5.10 19.77
CA ILE A 150 17.03 4.05 19.91
C ILE A 150 17.34 2.85 19.01
N ILE A 151 17.83 3.11 17.80
CA ILE A 151 18.26 2.06 16.86
C ILE A 151 19.75 1.86 16.99
N ASN A 152 20.15 0.63 17.35
CA ASN A 152 21.55 0.24 17.38
C ASN A 152 22.00 -0.23 16.01
N VAL A 153 22.87 0.53 15.35
CA VAL A 153 23.29 0.27 13.97
C VAL A 153 24.51 -0.61 13.91
N THR A 154 24.29 -1.90 13.76
CA THR A 154 25.32 -2.83 13.30
C THR A 154 25.17 -3.19 11.82
N LEU A 155 24.03 -2.82 11.19
CA LEU A 155 23.67 -3.15 9.81
C LEU A 155 23.44 -1.87 8.99
N ASP A 156 23.49 -2.03 7.67
CA ASP A 156 23.09 -1.01 6.71
C ASP A 156 21.63 -0.55 6.95
N LYS A 157 21.38 0.76 6.83
CA LYS A 157 20.03 1.34 7.03
C LYS A 157 18.97 0.72 6.12
N LEU A 158 19.33 0.37 4.89
CA LEU A 158 18.43 -0.27 3.95
C LEU A 158 18.06 -1.68 4.40
N ALA A 159 19.02 -2.42 4.97
CA ALA A 159 18.74 -3.75 5.52
C ALA A 159 17.77 -3.66 6.70
N ILE A 160 17.91 -2.65 7.57
CA ILE A 160 16.97 -2.38 8.66
C ILE A 160 15.60 -2.02 8.11
N LEU A 161 15.52 -1.16 7.10
CA LEU A 161 14.27 -0.80 6.45
C LEU A 161 13.54 -2.03 5.90
N LEU A 162 14.25 -2.89 5.18
CA LEU A 162 13.66 -4.10 4.59
C LEU A 162 13.21 -5.10 5.67
N PHE A 163 13.98 -5.24 6.75
CA PHE A 163 13.59 -6.04 7.91
C PHE A 163 12.30 -5.51 8.57
N VAL A 164 12.25 -4.21 8.83
CA VAL A 164 11.07 -3.56 9.44
C VAL A 164 9.86 -3.69 8.53
N TRP A 165 10.02 -3.35 7.25
CA TRP A 165 8.92 -3.44 6.28
C TRP A 165 8.40 -4.86 6.11
N GLY A 166 9.30 -5.84 5.93
CA GLY A 166 8.93 -7.25 5.82
C GLY A 166 8.21 -7.76 7.06
N SER A 167 8.68 -7.35 8.25
CA SER A 167 8.05 -7.72 9.53
C SER A 167 6.66 -7.11 9.67
N VAL A 168 6.50 -5.81 9.40
CA VAL A 168 5.20 -5.12 9.44
C VAL A 168 4.23 -5.74 8.44
N ALA A 169 4.66 -5.97 7.20
CA ALA A 169 3.85 -6.60 6.16
C ALA A 169 3.43 -8.03 6.55
N GLY A 170 4.35 -8.82 7.08
CA GLY A 170 4.08 -10.17 7.57
C GLY A 170 3.09 -10.22 8.72
N ILE A 171 3.23 -9.33 9.70
CA ILE A 171 2.31 -9.18 10.84
C ILE A 171 0.90 -8.84 10.34
N ILE A 172 0.78 -7.82 9.49
CA ILE A 172 -0.51 -7.37 8.93
C ILE A 172 -1.16 -8.48 8.12
N ARG A 173 -0.40 -9.14 7.26
CA ARG A 173 -0.90 -10.23 6.42
C ARG A 173 -1.40 -11.40 7.26
N MET A 174 -0.65 -11.79 8.28
CA MET A 174 -1.04 -12.83 9.22
C MET A 174 -2.35 -12.47 9.93
N ILE A 175 -2.48 -11.25 10.45
CA ILE A 175 -3.70 -10.79 11.12
C ILE A 175 -4.89 -10.82 10.15
N ASN A 176 -4.74 -10.26 8.95
CA ASN A 176 -5.82 -10.20 7.96
C ASN A 176 -6.30 -11.60 7.51
N HIS A 177 -5.38 -12.56 7.38
CA HIS A 177 -5.70 -13.91 6.91
C HIS A 177 -6.14 -14.87 8.05
N LYS A 178 -5.86 -14.53 9.30
CA LYS A 178 -6.12 -15.38 10.45
C LYS A 178 -7.11 -14.78 11.47
N LYS A 179 -8.01 -13.90 11.02
CA LYS A 179 -8.99 -13.21 11.89
C LYS A 179 -9.79 -14.17 12.75
N ASP A 180 -10.35 -15.23 12.17
CA ASP A 180 -11.16 -16.20 12.91
C ASP A 180 -10.31 -16.99 13.92
N TYR A 181 -9.07 -17.29 13.58
CA TYR A 181 -8.13 -17.94 14.49
C TYR A 181 -7.76 -17.04 15.67
N LEU A 182 -7.47 -15.79 15.43
CA LEU A 182 -7.19 -14.81 16.50
C LEU A 182 -8.41 -14.66 17.42
N LYS A 183 -9.60 -14.59 16.84
CA LYS A 183 -10.86 -14.54 17.61
C LYS A 183 -11.05 -15.78 18.49
N MET A 184 -10.76 -16.96 17.96
CA MET A 184 -10.80 -18.21 18.72
C MET A 184 -9.83 -18.19 19.93
N LEU A 185 -8.67 -17.57 19.75
CA LEU A 185 -7.68 -17.37 20.82
C LEU A 185 -8.00 -16.18 21.74
N GLN A 186 -9.14 -15.51 21.57
CA GLN A 186 -9.54 -14.31 22.29
C GLN A 186 -8.57 -13.14 22.16
N LEU A 187 -7.80 -13.08 21.05
CA LEU A 187 -6.88 -12.00 20.73
C LEU A 187 -7.60 -10.95 19.88
N ASN A 188 -7.65 -9.72 20.38
CA ASN A 188 -8.15 -8.58 19.62
C ASN A 188 -7.10 -8.16 18.56
N GLU A 189 -7.53 -8.01 17.31
CA GLU A 189 -6.63 -7.68 16.17
C GLU A 189 -5.83 -6.39 16.42
N LYS A 190 -6.46 -5.35 16.97
CA LYS A 190 -5.84 -4.06 17.24
C LYS A 190 -4.80 -4.15 18.36
N ASP A 191 -5.15 -4.81 19.46
CA ASP A 191 -4.27 -4.94 20.62
C ASP A 191 -3.09 -5.85 20.28
N PHE A 192 -3.34 -6.93 19.54
CA PHE A 192 -2.30 -7.82 19.06
C PHE A 192 -1.34 -7.13 18.07
N SER A 193 -1.86 -6.33 17.14
CA SER A 193 -1.02 -5.55 16.22
C SER A 193 -0.15 -4.54 16.97
N ALA A 194 -0.70 -3.84 17.97
CA ALA A 194 0.05 -2.89 18.80
C ALA A 194 1.18 -3.57 19.55
N PHE A 195 0.90 -4.73 20.17
CA PHE A 195 1.92 -5.57 20.83
C PHE A 195 3.03 -5.97 19.85
N CYS A 196 2.70 -6.46 18.67
CA CYS A 196 3.68 -6.87 17.67
C CYS A 196 4.58 -5.72 17.22
N PHE A 197 4.01 -4.53 16.98
CA PHE A 197 4.79 -3.36 16.56
C PHE A 197 5.70 -2.82 17.68
N GLU A 198 5.23 -2.86 18.93
CA GLU A 198 6.07 -2.54 20.09
C GLU A 198 7.25 -3.51 20.20
N ARG A 199 7.01 -4.82 20.03
CA ARG A 199 8.11 -5.81 20.07
C ARG A 199 9.07 -5.64 18.90
N LEU A 200 8.56 -5.31 17.71
CA LEU A 200 9.40 -5.00 16.55
C LEU A 200 10.32 -3.81 16.82
N LEU A 201 9.78 -2.73 17.41
CA LEU A 201 10.58 -1.57 17.81
C LEU A 201 11.68 -1.97 18.83
N CYS A 202 11.36 -2.82 19.79
CA CYS A 202 12.35 -3.35 20.74
C CYS A 202 13.44 -4.20 20.08
N ALA A 203 13.12 -4.91 19.00
CA ALA A 203 14.10 -5.72 18.27
C ALA A 203 15.07 -4.88 17.42
N CYS A 204 14.80 -3.59 17.21
CA CYS A 204 15.70 -2.65 16.52
C CYS A 204 16.68 -1.95 17.48
N LYS A 205 16.57 -2.16 18.80
CA LYS A 205 17.46 -1.61 19.82
C LYS A 205 18.70 -2.47 19.96
#